data_e45f76164c0994b0e6803a24d2828667
#
_entry.id   e45f76164c0994b0e6803a24d2828667
#
_cell.length_a   1.000
_cell.length_b   1.000
_cell.length_c   1.000
_cell.angle_alpha   90.00
_cell.angle_beta   90.00
_cell.angle_gamma   90.00
#
_symmetry.space_group_name_H-M   'P 1'
#
loop_
_entity.id
_entity.type
_entity.pdbx_description
1 polymer ?
#
loop_
_entity_poly.entity_id
_entity_poly.type
_entity_poly.pdbx_seq_one_letter_code
_entity_poly.pdbx_strand_id
1 'polypeptide(L)'
;MSKIYLEFAATSVVLALLSFGLPGSTLAAQEHIRQGAPQAPAAQALDDATIVAIFDNANTVDIETGKLAAKRGSSNEVRQFGALLARDHDMVRQQGRDLAKKLGVTPTPPAGDQSAQEQAAVIRRLSGLLGAEFDRAFLQREVQFHKDVIAAIETTLLPAIKDEELRALVVKVAPAFQAHLAMAENLLTRVASR
;
A
#
# COMPACT_ATOMS: atom_id res chain seq x y z
N MET A 1 -3.51 16.24 -5.43
CA MET A 1 -2.86 15.65 -4.24
C MET A 1 -3.34 14.22 -4.15
N SER A 2 -2.54 13.31 -4.65
CA SER A 2 -2.97 11.96 -5.02
C SER A 2 -3.10 11.05 -3.80
N LYS A 3 -4.30 10.51 -3.65
CA LYS A 3 -4.59 9.31 -2.85
C LYS A 3 -4.02 8.10 -3.61
N ILE A 4 -2.75 7.80 -3.46
CA ILE A 4 -2.08 6.89 -4.41
C ILE A 4 -1.57 5.66 -3.72
N TYR A 5 -1.94 5.08 -2.73
CA TYR A 5 -1.23 3.88 -2.29
C TYR A 5 -2.07 2.69 -1.87
N LEU A 6 -3.39 2.79 -1.85
CA LEU A 6 -4.21 1.62 -1.49
C LEU A 6 -5.61 1.61 -2.10
N GLU A 7 -5.81 2.16 -3.28
CA GLU A 7 -7.02 1.86 -4.04
C GLU A 7 -6.90 0.50 -4.72
N PHE A 8 -6.68 -0.53 -3.94
CA PHE A 8 -6.93 -1.88 -4.41
C PHE A 8 -8.42 -2.17 -4.33
N ALA A 9 -9.05 -2.06 -5.49
CA ALA A 9 -10.32 -2.71 -5.79
C ALA A 9 -11.44 -2.56 -4.75
N ALA A 10 -11.80 -1.34 -4.46
CA ALA A 10 -13.15 -1.09 -3.99
C ALA A 10 -13.80 -0.12 -4.96
N THR A 11 -14.81 -0.61 -5.63
CA THR A 11 -15.81 0.17 -6.32
C THR A 11 -15.63 0.44 -7.80
N SER A 12 -16.12 -0.51 -8.57
CA SER A 12 -16.98 -0.10 -9.68
C SER A 12 -18.40 -0.56 -9.36
N VAL A 13 -19.06 0.15 -8.47
CA VAL A 13 -20.52 0.16 -8.46
C VAL A 13 -20.94 1.19 -9.48
N VAL A 14 -21.28 0.66 -10.62
CA VAL A 14 -21.94 1.38 -11.72
C VAL A 14 -23.26 1.91 -11.21
N LEU A 15 -23.37 3.21 -11.13
CA LEU A 15 -24.65 3.88 -11.04
C LEU A 15 -25.18 4.06 -12.46
N ALA A 16 -25.93 3.07 -12.92
CA ALA A 16 -26.79 3.23 -14.10
C ALA A 16 -28.17 3.64 -13.61
N LEU A 17 -28.57 4.87 -13.84
CA LEU A 17 -29.94 5.25 -13.68
C LEU A 17 -30.38 6.28 -14.72
N LEU A 18 -31.50 5.88 -15.32
CA LEU A 18 -32.59 6.66 -15.89
C LEU A 18 -32.42 7.14 -17.34
N SER A 19 -32.96 6.32 -18.20
CA SER A 19 -33.60 6.86 -19.40
C SER A 19 -35.07 6.53 -19.35
N PHE A 20 -35.89 7.55 -19.31
CA PHE A 20 -37.33 7.52 -19.41
C PHE A 20 -37.76 7.02 -20.79
N GLY A 21 -38.85 6.30 -20.78
CA GLY A 21 -39.43 5.49 -21.80
C GLY A 21 -39.90 6.14 -23.08
N LEU A 22 -40.37 5.29 -23.97
CA LEU A 22 -41.70 5.31 -24.60
C LEU A 22 -41.90 3.97 -25.33
N PRO A 23 -43.13 3.48 -25.46
CA PRO A 23 -43.39 2.11 -25.94
C PRO A 23 -43.58 2.04 -27.45
N GLY A 24 -43.15 0.98 -28.04
CA GLY A 24 -43.47 0.70 -29.43
C GLY A 24 -42.74 -0.51 -30.01
N SER A 25 -43.42 -1.65 -29.95
CA SER A 25 -43.40 -2.74 -30.94
C SER A 25 -42.10 -3.16 -31.62
N THR A 26 -41.60 -4.34 -31.29
CA THR A 26 -41.54 -5.54 -32.14
C THR A 26 -40.75 -6.61 -31.43
N LEU A 27 -41.45 -7.64 -30.95
CA LEU A 27 -40.87 -8.93 -30.59
C LEU A 27 -40.45 -9.63 -31.88
N ALA A 28 -39.16 -9.81 -32.10
CA ALA A 28 -38.57 -10.88 -32.90
C ALA A 28 -37.21 -10.43 -33.48
N ALA A 29 -36.17 -10.29 -32.70
CA ALA A 29 -34.77 -10.32 -33.16
C ALA A 29 -33.74 -10.03 -32.02
N GLN A 30 -33.94 -10.54 -30.84
CA GLN A 30 -33.04 -10.25 -29.70
C GLN A 30 -32.45 -11.47 -29.04
N GLU A 31 -32.37 -12.60 -29.69
CA GLU A 31 -31.78 -13.83 -29.09
C GLU A 31 -30.33 -14.13 -29.54
N HIS A 32 -29.70 -13.33 -30.36
CA HIS A 32 -28.36 -13.65 -30.87
C HIS A 32 -27.23 -12.68 -30.46
N ILE A 33 -27.41 -11.72 -29.53
CA ILE A 33 -26.36 -10.81 -29.12
C ILE A 33 -26.13 -10.91 -27.58
N ARG A 34 -26.12 -12.12 -27.03
CA ARG A 34 -25.69 -12.37 -25.64
C ARG A 34 -24.41 -13.19 -25.55
N GLN A 35 -23.64 -13.28 -26.60
CA GLN A 35 -22.35 -13.94 -26.55
C GLN A 35 -21.26 -12.90 -26.73
N GLY A 36 -20.55 -12.56 -25.66
CA GLY A 36 -19.26 -11.90 -25.75
C GLY A 36 -19.13 -10.49 -25.21
N ALA A 37 -19.84 -10.11 -24.14
CA ALA A 37 -19.33 -9.01 -23.35
C ALA A 37 -18.05 -9.50 -22.65
N PRO A 38 -16.90 -8.80 -22.79
CA PRO A 38 -15.71 -9.15 -22.00
C PRO A 38 -16.10 -9.07 -20.52
N GLN A 39 -16.09 -10.23 -19.86
CA GLN A 39 -16.17 -10.21 -18.41
C GLN A 39 -14.99 -9.38 -17.91
N ALA A 40 -15.29 -8.30 -17.19
CA ALA A 40 -14.27 -7.60 -16.44
C ALA A 40 -13.52 -8.65 -15.59
N PRO A 41 -12.17 -8.62 -15.56
CA PRO A 41 -11.42 -9.57 -14.77
C PRO A 41 -12.00 -9.56 -13.34
N ALA A 42 -12.43 -10.71 -12.87
CA ALA A 42 -12.89 -10.86 -11.50
C ALA A 42 -11.78 -10.30 -10.60
N ALA A 43 -12.15 -9.39 -9.71
CA ALA A 43 -11.19 -8.86 -8.73
C ALA A 43 -10.53 -10.06 -8.05
N GLN A 44 -9.21 -10.16 -8.19
CA GLN A 44 -8.45 -11.26 -7.60
C GLN A 44 -8.69 -11.24 -6.09
N ALA A 45 -9.29 -12.29 -5.56
CA ALA A 45 -9.51 -12.41 -4.13
C ALA A 45 -8.13 -12.36 -3.43
N LEU A 46 -8.03 -11.56 -2.36
CA LEU A 46 -6.84 -11.54 -1.53
C LEU A 46 -6.68 -12.92 -0.87
N ASP A 47 -5.63 -13.62 -1.26
CA ASP A 47 -5.17 -14.84 -0.63
C ASP A 47 -3.87 -14.59 0.14
N ASP A 48 -3.43 -15.58 0.92
CA ASP A 48 -2.22 -15.45 1.75
C ASP A 48 -0.97 -15.20 0.90
N ALA A 49 -0.88 -15.73 -0.32
CA ALA A 49 0.24 -15.49 -1.23
C ALA A 49 0.30 -14.03 -1.68
N THR A 50 -0.85 -13.44 -1.99
CA THR A 50 -0.97 -12.03 -2.35
C THR A 50 -0.69 -11.13 -1.14
N ILE A 51 -1.19 -11.50 0.04
CA ILE A 51 -0.96 -10.75 1.28
C ILE A 51 0.53 -10.74 1.65
N VAL A 52 1.22 -11.87 1.52
CA VAL A 52 2.67 -11.94 1.74
C VAL A 52 3.44 -11.04 0.76
N ALA A 53 3.02 -10.99 -0.51
CA ALA A 53 3.64 -10.10 -1.49
C ALA A 53 3.43 -8.62 -1.14
N ILE A 54 2.21 -8.23 -0.75
CA ILE A 54 1.89 -6.87 -0.28
C ILE A 54 2.72 -6.52 0.95
N PHE A 55 2.81 -7.44 1.91
CA PHE A 55 3.60 -7.26 3.14
C PHE A 55 5.08 -7.06 2.85
N ASP A 56 5.68 -7.87 1.98
CA ASP A 56 7.09 -7.74 1.57
C ASP A 56 7.33 -6.40 0.88
N ASN A 57 6.43 -6.01 -0.02
CA ASN A 57 6.54 -4.75 -0.75
C ASN A 57 6.42 -3.53 0.17
N ALA A 58 5.44 -3.48 1.07
CA ALA A 58 5.27 -2.37 2.00
C ALA A 58 6.53 -2.14 2.85
N ASN A 59 7.13 -3.23 3.36
CA ASN A 59 8.38 -3.14 4.10
C ASN A 59 9.55 -2.71 3.20
N THR A 60 9.62 -3.17 1.95
CA THR A 60 10.66 -2.76 0.99
C THR A 60 10.61 -1.27 0.71
N VAL A 61 9.41 -0.72 0.53
CA VAL A 61 9.16 0.71 0.33
C VAL A 61 9.75 1.55 1.48
N ASP A 62 9.48 1.17 2.73
CA ASP A 62 10.00 1.90 3.89
C ASP A 62 11.51 1.71 4.11
N ILE A 63 12.06 0.56 3.76
CA ILE A 63 13.51 0.36 3.78
C ILE A 63 14.21 1.32 2.82
N GLU A 64 13.69 1.50 1.62
CA GLU A 64 14.31 2.36 0.61
C GLU A 64 14.18 3.84 0.94
N THR A 65 12.99 4.30 1.35
CA THR A 65 12.79 5.70 1.77
C THR A 65 13.56 6.01 3.06
N GLY A 66 13.57 5.08 4.01
CA GLY A 66 14.37 5.20 5.24
C GLY A 66 15.87 5.31 4.97
N LYS A 67 16.43 4.47 4.08
CA LYS A 67 17.83 4.57 3.65
C LYS A 67 18.13 5.92 2.98
N LEU A 68 17.21 6.39 2.14
CA LEU A 68 17.35 7.71 1.50
C LEU A 68 17.36 8.82 2.55
N ALA A 69 16.45 8.78 3.53
CA ALA A 69 16.38 9.77 4.59
C ALA A 69 17.59 9.71 5.54
N ALA A 70 18.07 8.53 5.87
CA ALA A 70 19.29 8.36 6.65
C ALA A 70 20.51 9.01 5.99
N LYS A 71 20.55 8.98 4.65
CA LYS A 71 21.65 9.59 3.86
C LYS A 71 21.47 11.08 3.61
N ARG A 72 20.25 11.55 3.39
CA ARG A 72 19.96 12.90 2.84
C ARG A 72 19.23 13.82 3.79
N GLY A 73 18.68 13.34 4.89
CA GLY A 73 18.00 14.15 5.88
C GLY A 73 18.89 15.32 6.33
N SER A 74 18.32 16.53 6.36
CA SER A 74 19.08 17.71 6.77
C SER A 74 19.24 17.77 8.28
N SER A 75 18.18 17.41 9.03
CA SER A 75 18.26 17.30 10.49
C SER A 75 18.79 15.94 10.93
N ASN A 76 19.46 15.92 12.08
CA ASN A 76 19.95 14.67 12.67
C ASN A 76 18.79 13.73 13.03
N GLU A 77 17.70 14.30 13.53
CA GLU A 77 16.49 13.56 13.91
C GLU A 77 15.87 12.85 12.71
N VAL A 78 15.79 13.50 11.54
CA VAL A 78 15.28 12.89 10.31
C VAL A 78 16.20 11.77 9.82
N ARG A 79 17.53 11.96 9.89
CA ARG A 79 18.47 10.89 9.54
C ARG A 79 18.35 9.67 10.46
N GLN A 80 18.22 9.91 11.77
CA GLN A 80 18.04 8.85 12.76
C GLN A 80 16.72 8.11 12.56
N PHE A 81 15.63 8.83 12.28
CA PHE A 81 14.33 8.22 11.98
C PHE A 81 14.39 7.40 10.70
N GLY A 82 15.03 7.90 9.64
CA GLY A 82 15.23 7.12 8.41
C GLY A 82 16.03 5.83 8.65
N ALA A 83 17.09 5.89 9.46
CA ALA A 83 17.85 4.70 9.82
C ALA A 83 17.05 3.70 10.67
N LEU A 84 16.20 4.20 11.58
CA LEU A 84 15.28 3.40 12.37
C LEU A 84 14.30 2.64 11.46
N LEU A 85 13.61 3.35 10.57
CA LEU A 85 12.68 2.76 9.61
C LEU A 85 13.35 1.66 8.78
N ALA A 86 14.51 1.97 8.18
CA ALA A 86 15.22 1.00 7.35
C ALA A 86 15.57 -0.28 8.10
N ARG A 87 16.01 -0.16 9.37
CA ARG A 87 16.35 -1.31 10.22
C ARG A 87 15.11 -2.12 10.61
N ASP A 88 14.10 -1.45 11.12
CA ASP A 88 12.92 -2.12 11.69
C ASP A 88 12.12 -2.82 10.59
N HIS A 89 11.93 -2.17 9.45
CA HIS A 89 11.24 -2.76 8.30
C HIS A 89 12.04 -3.88 7.64
N ASP A 90 13.38 -3.84 7.67
CA ASP A 90 14.19 -4.97 7.18
C ASP A 90 14.01 -6.21 8.06
N MET A 91 13.97 -6.05 9.38
CA MET A 91 13.70 -7.15 10.31
C MET A 91 12.29 -7.71 10.12
N VAL A 92 11.28 -6.86 9.96
CA VAL A 92 9.90 -7.28 9.74
C VAL A 92 9.75 -8.01 8.40
N ARG A 93 10.36 -7.47 7.34
CA ARG A 93 10.38 -8.11 6.01
C ARG A 93 11.02 -9.49 6.05
N GLN A 94 12.14 -9.62 6.76
CA GLN A 94 12.81 -10.92 6.90
C GLN A 94 11.93 -11.94 7.63
N GLN A 95 11.24 -11.54 8.71
CA GLN A 95 10.28 -12.42 9.39
C GLN A 95 9.17 -12.89 8.44
N GLY A 96 8.63 -12.00 7.59
CA GLY A 96 7.63 -12.35 6.58
C GLY A 96 8.14 -13.37 5.56
N ARG A 97 9.36 -13.16 5.05
CA ARG A 97 10.03 -14.07 4.10
C ARG A 97 10.31 -15.45 4.70
N ASP A 98 10.78 -15.50 5.93
CA ASP A 98 11.05 -16.74 6.64
C ASP A 98 9.76 -17.53 6.89
N LEU A 99 8.68 -16.81 7.25
CA LEU A 99 7.37 -17.42 7.43
C LEU A 99 6.82 -17.96 6.08
N ALA A 100 6.86 -17.16 5.02
CA ALA A 100 6.42 -17.60 3.69
C ALA A 100 7.15 -18.87 3.26
N LYS A 101 8.48 -18.93 3.46
CA LYS A 101 9.29 -20.12 3.18
C LYS A 101 8.85 -21.31 4.05
N LYS A 102 8.61 -21.11 5.34
CA LYS A 102 8.14 -22.15 6.27
C LYS A 102 6.81 -22.74 5.82
N LEU A 103 5.88 -21.87 5.39
CA LEU A 103 4.53 -22.26 4.96
C LEU A 103 4.49 -22.80 3.51
N GLY A 104 5.60 -22.74 2.77
CA GLY A 104 5.63 -23.11 1.36
C GLY A 104 4.83 -22.16 0.46
N VAL A 105 4.60 -20.93 0.91
CA VAL A 105 3.86 -19.90 0.19
C VAL A 105 4.81 -19.12 -0.72
N THR A 106 4.50 -19.07 -2.01
CA THR A 106 5.23 -18.22 -2.96
C THR A 106 4.52 -16.88 -3.07
N PRO A 107 5.18 -15.76 -2.69
CA PRO A 107 4.58 -14.43 -2.80
C PRO A 107 4.15 -14.14 -4.24
N THR A 108 2.90 -13.73 -4.42
CA THR A 108 2.30 -13.46 -5.73
C THR A 108 1.72 -12.04 -5.73
N PRO A 109 2.37 -11.06 -6.36
CA PRO A 109 1.85 -9.71 -6.42
C PRO A 109 0.45 -9.64 -7.01
N PRO A 110 -0.38 -8.66 -6.60
CA PRO A 110 -1.69 -8.43 -7.21
C PRO A 110 -1.61 -8.23 -8.72
N ALA A 111 -2.65 -8.61 -9.46
CA ALA A 111 -2.72 -8.34 -10.89
C ALA A 111 -2.65 -6.83 -11.16
N GLY A 112 -1.77 -6.43 -12.06
CA GLY A 112 -1.57 -5.01 -12.39
C GLY A 112 -0.80 -4.22 -11.33
N ASP A 113 -0.05 -4.88 -10.45
CA ASP A 113 0.77 -4.22 -9.43
C ASP A 113 1.75 -3.22 -10.06
N GLN A 114 1.66 -1.96 -9.64
CA GLN A 114 2.52 -0.85 -10.08
C GLN A 114 3.40 -0.31 -8.95
N SER A 115 3.42 -0.99 -7.82
CA SER A 115 4.10 -0.52 -6.60
C SER A 115 5.58 -0.18 -6.81
N ALA A 116 6.30 -0.95 -7.64
CA ALA A 116 7.70 -0.68 -7.96
C ALA A 116 7.88 0.63 -8.76
N GLN A 117 6.99 0.90 -9.73
CA GLN A 117 7.03 2.15 -10.52
C GLN A 117 6.67 3.35 -9.65
N GLU A 118 5.69 3.22 -8.78
CA GLU A 118 5.25 4.24 -7.83
C GLU A 118 6.36 4.54 -6.82
N GLN A 119 6.97 3.53 -6.25
CA GLN A 119 8.11 3.67 -5.36
C GLN A 119 9.29 4.38 -6.05
N ALA A 120 9.61 3.99 -7.28
CA ALA A 120 10.65 4.66 -8.06
C ALA A 120 10.33 6.15 -8.29
N ALA A 121 9.07 6.51 -8.49
CA ALA A 121 8.64 7.90 -8.61
C ALA A 121 8.80 8.67 -7.29
N VAL A 122 8.47 8.05 -6.14
CA VAL A 122 8.68 8.64 -4.81
C VAL A 122 10.16 8.90 -4.57
N ILE A 123 11.01 7.90 -4.80
CA ILE A 123 12.46 8.02 -4.62
C ILE A 123 13.04 9.13 -5.52
N ARG A 124 12.63 9.20 -6.79
CA ARG A 124 13.05 10.30 -7.70
C ARG A 124 12.63 11.66 -7.17
N ARG A 125 11.38 11.81 -6.75
CA ARG A 125 10.85 13.07 -6.20
C ARG A 125 11.63 13.49 -4.97
N LEU A 126 11.80 12.62 -3.98
CA LEU A 126 12.53 12.91 -2.75
C LEU A 126 14.01 13.21 -3.05
N SER A 127 14.63 12.49 -3.98
CA SER A 127 16.02 12.71 -4.36
C SER A 127 16.28 14.08 -5.02
N GLY A 128 15.25 14.69 -5.58
CA GLY A 128 15.31 16.04 -6.15
C GLY A 128 15.24 17.17 -5.11
N LEU A 129 14.91 16.85 -3.85
CA LEU A 129 14.75 17.82 -2.77
C LEU A 129 16.02 17.92 -1.90
N LEU A 130 16.19 19.07 -1.24
CA LEU A 130 17.32 19.33 -0.36
C LEU A 130 16.86 20.02 0.94
N GLY A 131 17.69 19.93 1.97
CA GLY A 131 17.49 20.67 3.21
C GLY A 131 16.14 20.39 3.87
N ALA A 132 15.51 21.44 4.38
CA ALA A 132 14.22 21.35 5.07
C ALA A 132 13.07 20.90 4.14
N GLU A 133 13.17 21.13 2.84
CA GLU A 133 12.16 20.65 1.88
C GLU A 133 12.18 19.13 1.78
N PHE A 134 13.37 18.52 1.73
CA PHE A 134 13.52 17.08 1.80
C PHE A 134 12.90 16.50 3.09
N ASP A 135 13.30 17.06 4.25
CA ASP A 135 12.85 16.59 5.55
C ASP A 135 11.32 16.62 5.65
N ARG A 136 10.71 17.74 5.24
CA ARG A 136 9.25 17.90 5.26
C ARG A 136 8.56 16.92 4.31
N ALA A 137 9.03 16.80 3.07
CA ALA A 137 8.42 15.93 2.07
C ALA A 137 8.52 14.44 2.46
N PHE A 138 9.68 14.02 3.02
CA PHE A 138 9.88 12.68 3.55
C PHE A 138 8.89 12.40 4.70
N LEU A 139 8.85 13.27 5.71
CA LEU A 139 7.97 13.07 6.87
C LEU A 139 6.48 13.08 6.50
N GLN A 140 6.05 13.97 5.59
CA GLN A 140 4.68 13.97 5.08
C GLN A 140 4.33 12.66 4.38
N ARG A 141 5.26 12.14 3.61
CA ARG A 141 5.09 10.83 2.96
C ARG A 141 4.99 9.72 3.99
N GLU A 142 5.87 9.68 4.99
CA GLU A 142 5.85 8.63 6.02
C GLU A 142 4.55 8.66 6.83
N VAL A 143 4.07 9.85 7.20
CA VAL A 143 2.77 9.98 7.89
C VAL A 143 1.63 9.40 7.04
N GLN A 144 1.57 9.74 5.75
CA GLN A 144 0.50 9.25 4.90
C GLN A 144 0.61 7.74 4.67
N PHE A 145 1.79 7.27 4.34
CA PHE A 145 2.03 5.86 4.07
C PHE A 145 1.69 4.96 5.27
N HIS A 146 2.15 5.33 6.46
CA HIS A 146 1.83 4.55 7.67
C HIS A 146 0.34 4.56 7.99
N LYS A 147 -0.37 5.69 7.80
CA LYS A 147 -1.84 5.73 7.93
C LYS A 147 -2.52 4.77 6.97
N ASP A 148 -2.11 4.77 5.71
CA ASP A 148 -2.70 3.92 4.68
C ASP A 148 -2.41 2.44 4.95
N VAL A 149 -1.19 2.10 5.35
CA VAL A 149 -0.80 0.71 5.71
C VAL A 149 -1.55 0.22 6.94
N ILE A 150 -1.66 1.03 7.99
CA ILE A 150 -2.41 0.66 9.21
C ILE A 150 -3.88 0.40 8.86
N ALA A 151 -4.51 1.31 8.11
CA ALA A 151 -5.89 1.13 7.67
C ALA A 151 -6.06 -0.15 6.84
N ALA A 152 -5.13 -0.43 5.91
CA ALA A 152 -5.15 -1.66 5.12
C ALA A 152 -4.98 -2.92 5.96
N ILE A 153 -4.07 -2.91 6.93
CA ILE A 153 -3.90 -4.03 7.85
C ILE A 153 -5.23 -4.34 8.55
N GLU A 154 -5.89 -3.32 9.09
CA GLU A 154 -7.10 -3.48 9.90
C GLU A 154 -8.33 -3.86 9.07
N THR A 155 -8.52 -3.19 7.92
CA THR A 155 -9.78 -3.29 7.17
C THR A 155 -9.74 -4.29 6.03
N THR A 156 -8.56 -4.68 5.56
CA THR A 156 -8.40 -5.47 4.32
C THR A 156 -7.58 -6.73 4.54
N LEU A 157 -6.36 -6.59 5.08
CA LEU A 157 -5.44 -7.73 5.15
C LEU A 157 -5.84 -8.71 6.25
N LEU A 158 -5.97 -8.25 7.50
CA LEU A 158 -6.33 -9.13 8.62
C LEU A 158 -7.64 -9.89 8.41
N PRO A 159 -8.72 -9.30 7.87
CA PRO A 159 -9.92 -10.06 7.55
C PRO A 159 -9.74 -11.14 6.48
N ALA A 160 -8.82 -10.94 5.53
CA ALA A 160 -8.59 -11.84 4.41
C ALA A 160 -7.60 -12.98 4.70
N ILE A 161 -6.69 -12.80 5.66
CA ILE A 161 -5.69 -13.82 6.02
C ILE A 161 -6.37 -15.09 6.51
N LYS A 162 -5.99 -16.23 5.93
CA LYS A 162 -6.47 -17.56 6.29
C LYS A 162 -5.51 -18.33 7.17
N ASP A 163 -4.20 -18.16 6.94
CA ASP A 163 -3.17 -18.81 7.74
C ASP A 163 -2.99 -18.12 9.10
N GLU A 164 -3.04 -18.90 10.17
CA GLU A 164 -2.99 -18.39 11.55
C GLU A 164 -1.61 -17.82 11.92
N GLU A 165 -0.54 -18.40 11.41
CA GLU A 165 0.82 -17.91 11.69
C GLU A 165 1.07 -16.58 10.96
N LEU A 166 0.57 -16.44 9.72
CA LEU A 166 0.61 -15.17 9.00
C LEU A 166 -0.21 -14.10 9.72
N ARG A 167 -1.41 -14.45 10.19
CA ARG A 167 -2.22 -13.55 11.00
C ARG A 167 -1.49 -13.13 12.28
N ALA A 168 -0.90 -14.08 13.00
CA ALA A 168 -0.16 -13.80 14.21
C ALA A 168 1.05 -12.90 13.97
N LEU A 169 1.78 -13.08 12.85
CA LEU A 169 2.89 -12.19 12.47
C LEU A 169 2.38 -10.77 12.22
N VAL A 170 1.33 -10.58 11.41
CA VAL A 170 0.80 -9.25 11.10
C VAL A 170 0.31 -8.53 12.36
N VAL A 171 -0.42 -9.22 13.23
CA VAL A 171 -0.86 -8.67 14.54
C VAL A 171 0.33 -8.27 15.41
N LYS A 172 1.37 -9.11 15.47
CA LYS A 172 2.58 -8.86 16.26
C LYS A 172 3.32 -7.60 15.83
N VAL A 173 3.39 -7.33 14.52
CA VAL A 173 4.19 -6.20 13.99
C VAL A 173 3.39 -4.90 13.86
N ALA A 174 2.06 -4.95 13.83
CA ALA A 174 1.19 -3.78 13.66
C ALA A 174 1.50 -2.62 14.64
N PRO A 175 1.80 -2.85 15.94
CA PRO A 175 2.16 -1.77 16.86
C PRO A 175 3.41 -0.98 16.45
N ALA A 176 4.37 -1.59 15.74
CA ALA A 176 5.55 -0.88 15.26
C ALA A 176 5.19 0.16 14.20
N PHE A 177 4.25 -0.13 13.30
CA PHE A 177 3.74 0.84 12.32
C PHE A 177 3.07 2.04 12.99
N GLN A 178 2.31 1.81 14.07
CA GLN A 178 1.69 2.89 14.85
C GLN A 178 2.76 3.75 15.56
N ALA A 179 3.81 3.13 16.09
CA ALA A 179 4.91 3.86 16.71
C ALA A 179 5.68 4.72 15.68
N HIS A 180 5.94 4.19 14.48
CA HIS A 180 6.57 4.93 13.40
C HIS A 180 5.70 6.11 12.94
N LEU A 181 4.38 5.92 12.80
CA LEU A 181 3.44 7.00 12.49
C LEU A 181 3.53 8.12 13.51
N ALA A 182 3.43 7.80 14.81
CA ALA A 182 3.49 8.80 15.87
C ALA A 182 4.83 9.56 15.87
N MET A 183 5.92 8.87 15.58
CA MET A 183 7.25 9.50 15.48
C MET A 183 7.34 10.42 14.25
N ALA A 184 6.84 10.00 13.11
CA ALA A 184 6.80 10.82 11.89
C ALA A 184 5.96 12.09 12.09
N GLU A 185 4.78 12.00 12.70
CA GLU A 185 3.91 13.15 13.02
C GLU A 185 4.59 14.14 13.97
N ASN A 186 5.25 13.63 15.01
CA ASN A 186 5.98 14.47 15.96
C ASN A 186 7.15 15.20 15.28
N LEU A 187 7.93 14.50 14.45
CA LEU A 187 9.03 15.10 13.69
C LEU A 187 8.52 16.14 12.69
N LEU A 188 7.42 15.85 11.98
CA LEU A 188 6.82 16.75 11.01
C LEU A 188 6.39 18.07 11.67
N THR A 189 5.77 18.02 12.85
CA THR A 189 5.40 19.20 13.63
C THR A 189 6.62 20.03 13.97
N ARG A 190 7.72 19.41 14.40
CA ARG A 190 8.98 20.12 14.74
C ARG A 190 9.67 20.73 13.54
N VAL A 191 9.62 20.08 12.39
CA VAL A 191 10.20 20.64 11.14
C VAL A 191 9.35 21.80 10.61
N ALA A 192 8.04 21.79 10.81
CA ALA A 192 7.14 22.86 10.38
C ALA A 192 7.29 24.16 11.23
N SER A 193 7.80 24.04 12.46
CA SER A 193 7.97 25.18 13.39
C SER A 193 9.34 25.85 13.31
N ARG A 194 10.24 25.37 12.46
CA ARG A 194 11.58 25.95 12.19
C ARG A 194 11.57 26.80 10.92
#